data_9d4c0b8361f530039bafe171817b2a1a
#
_entry.id   9d4c0b8361f530039bafe171817b2a1a
#
_cell.length_a   1.000
_cell.length_b   1.000
_cell.length_c   1.000
_cell.angle_alpha   90.00
_cell.angle_beta   90.00
_cell.angle_gamma   90.00
#
_symmetry.space_group_name_H-M   'P 1'
#
loop_
_entity.id
_entity.type
_entity.pdbx_description
1 polymer ?
#
loop_
_entity_poly.entity_id
_entity_poly.type
_entity_poly.pdbx_seq_one_letter_code
_entity_poly.pdbx_strand_id
1 'polypeptide(L)'
;MSRLLRRWLPRPAAAGLRAWRGAPAFGALAVVLAAAPLTSGPGQPSSGPLWPSAVPPLAAPAGPGPAASPGPAGPSPASTGPAGQGPGWQQIILPDLAVIEPHGLSLADIGKLGKVRGARDVLAVDGAAIEVGGRQVNVIGVDPQRFRSWTPLATASDTRLWEAIAGGDFVSAGSARHLLGLHTGTRYQLAGASRVTLTYGGAATFGIAGVDLVVNASASASLGLIHNVAALISAPGVAMPALKHEVRAALGGAGRVVSLREPQLPVDSSTSSGKPATYLQLFRESAARYCPGMSWTVLAAIGQIESGDGANVGPSSAGAEGPMQFLPSTWQEWGITAFGEPGPPDVMDPYDAVPSAARLLCAAGAGTPAGLPNAILAYNHASWYVAEVLALAQQYARVYG
;
A
#
# COMPACT_ATOMS: atom_id res chain seq x y z
N MET A 1 34.21 -13.17 -60.09
CA MET A 1 33.12 -13.60 -60.99
C MET A 1 31.84 -13.15 -60.32
N SER A 2 31.31 -12.03 -60.71
CA SER A 2 30.21 -11.77 -61.66
C SER A 2 28.87 -12.09 -61.03
N ARG A 3 28.17 -11.08 -60.72
CA ARG A 3 27.11 -10.29 -61.40
C ARG A 3 25.69 -10.65 -60.98
N LEU A 4 24.92 -9.66 -60.54
CA LEU A 4 23.62 -9.13 -61.04
C LEU A 4 22.36 -9.85 -60.48
N LEU A 5 21.25 -9.25 -60.08
CA LEU A 5 20.41 -8.09 -60.49
C LEU A 5 19.36 -7.82 -59.41
N ARG A 6 19.20 -6.65 -58.91
CA ARG A 6 18.17 -5.61 -59.11
C ARG A 6 16.68 -6.04 -59.21
N ARG A 7 15.89 -5.24 -58.40
CA ARG A 7 14.53 -4.76 -58.64
C ARG A 7 13.36 -5.69 -58.37
N TRP A 8 12.48 -5.23 -57.43
CA TRP A 8 11.17 -4.64 -57.80
C TRP A 8 10.45 -4.11 -56.54
N LEU A 9 10.24 -2.81 -56.49
CA LEU A 9 9.15 -2.16 -55.73
C LEU A 9 7.94 -2.03 -56.67
N PRO A 10 6.73 -1.93 -56.18
CA PRO A 10 5.89 -0.82 -56.56
C PRO A 10 5.26 -0.09 -55.37
N ARG A 11 4.98 1.16 -55.68
CA ARG A 11 4.40 2.25 -54.91
C ARG A 11 2.86 2.24 -54.94
N PRO A 12 2.15 3.19 -54.26
CA PRO A 12 0.89 3.00 -53.58
C PRO A 12 -0.33 3.42 -54.42
N ALA A 13 -1.52 3.02 -54.00
CA ALA A 13 -2.75 3.56 -54.50
C ALA A 13 -3.64 4.10 -53.36
N ALA A 14 -4.02 5.34 -53.52
CA ALA A 14 -4.97 6.06 -52.72
C ALA A 14 -6.43 5.78 -53.20
N ALA A 15 -7.34 6.15 -52.30
CA ALA A 15 -8.73 6.56 -52.55
C ALA A 15 -9.85 5.64 -52.11
N GLY A 16 -10.77 6.23 -51.37
CA GLY A 16 -12.13 5.78 -51.33
C GLY A 16 -12.93 6.11 -50.05
N LEU A 17 -13.26 7.37 -49.81
CA LEU A 17 -14.36 7.76 -48.92
C LEU A 17 -15.68 7.18 -49.43
N ARG A 18 -16.42 6.49 -48.57
CA ARG A 18 -17.89 6.42 -48.68
C ARG A 18 -18.54 6.55 -47.30
N ALA A 19 -19.31 7.61 -47.21
CA ALA A 19 -20.25 7.89 -46.13
C ALA A 19 -21.40 6.87 -46.14
N TRP A 20 -21.84 6.44 -44.98
CA TRP A 20 -23.17 5.87 -44.79
C TRP A 20 -23.91 6.58 -43.65
N ARG A 21 -25.07 7.13 -44.04
CA ARG A 21 -26.03 7.80 -43.15
C ARG A 21 -27.00 6.75 -42.62
N GLY A 22 -27.43 6.92 -41.39
CA GLY A 22 -28.61 6.23 -40.85
C GLY A 22 -28.68 6.30 -39.32
N ALA A 23 -29.42 7.30 -38.79
CA ALA A 23 -29.89 7.33 -37.41
C ALA A 23 -31.19 6.53 -37.29
N PRO A 24 -31.73 6.16 -36.07
CA PRO A 24 -32.24 7.19 -35.15
C PRO A 24 -31.99 6.99 -33.65
N ALA A 25 -31.90 8.08 -33.01
CA ALA A 25 -32.34 8.54 -31.70
C ALA A 25 -32.95 7.57 -30.66
N PHE A 26 -32.36 7.57 -29.46
CA PHE A 26 -33.08 7.64 -28.18
C PHE A 26 -32.20 8.37 -27.16
N GLY A 27 -32.80 9.30 -26.41
CA GLY A 27 -32.16 10.28 -25.63
C GLY A 27 -31.58 9.76 -24.29
N ALA A 28 -30.52 10.39 -23.87
CA ALA A 28 -30.06 10.40 -22.49
C ALA A 28 -29.52 11.79 -22.17
N LEU A 29 -29.98 12.34 -21.07
CA LEU A 29 -29.76 13.64 -20.52
C LEU A 29 -28.27 13.83 -20.22
N ALA A 30 -27.58 14.71 -20.92
CA ALA A 30 -26.21 15.08 -20.67
C ALA A 30 -26.17 16.25 -19.71
N VAL A 31 -25.62 16.05 -18.51
CA VAL A 31 -25.15 17.14 -17.63
C VAL A 31 -23.75 17.53 -18.11
N VAL A 32 -23.65 18.69 -18.70
CA VAL A 32 -22.40 19.30 -19.13
C VAL A 32 -21.71 19.90 -17.93
N LEU A 33 -20.57 19.30 -17.51
CA LEU A 33 -19.58 19.95 -16.67
C LEU A 33 -18.36 20.25 -17.55
N ALA A 34 -18.07 21.54 -17.68
CA ALA A 34 -16.98 22.06 -18.49
C ALA A 34 -15.62 21.57 -17.96
N ALA A 35 -14.91 20.80 -18.77
CA ALA A 35 -13.52 20.42 -18.52
C ALA A 35 -12.60 21.35 -19.33
N ALA A 36 -11.68 22.00 -18.64
CA ALA A 36 -10.54 22.67 -19.27
C ALA A 36 -9.52 21.62 -19.75
N PRO A 37 -8.81 21.82 -20.87
CA PRO A 37 -7.87 20.84 -21.37
C PRO A 37 -6.59 20.83 -20.57
N LEU A 38 -6.30 19.70 -19.91
CA LEU A 38 -4.97 19.40 -19.37
C LEU A 38 -4.20 18.60 -20.42
N THR A 39 -3.04 19.13 -20.80
CA THR A 39 -2.07 18.46 -21.66
C THR A 39 -1.51 17.23 -20.96
N SER A 40 -1.75 16.07 -21.56
CA SER A 40 -1.31 14.77 -21.09
C SER A 40 0.17 14.54 -21.34
N GLY A 41 0.96 14.45 -20.23
CA GLY A 41 2.23 13.73 -20.22
C GLY A 41 1.99 12.24 -19.94
N PRO A 42 2.97 11.34 -20.18
CA PRO A 42 2.77 9.89 -20.09
C PRO A 42 2.37 9.48 -18.66
N GLY A 43 1.28 8.70 -18.59
CA GLY A 43 0.51 8.48 -17.38
C GLY A 43 1.22 7.63 -16.32
N GLN A 44 1.23 8.17 -15.12
CA GLN A 44 1.26 7.36 -13.90
C GLN A 44 -0.18 6.99 -13.54
N PRO A 45 -0.44 5.79 -13.02
CA PRO A 45 -1.75 5.46 -12.50
C PRO A 45 -2.05 6.36 -11.30
N SER A 46 -2.93 7.33 -11.48
CA SER A 46 -3.47 8.13 -10.38
C SER A 46 -4.39 7.23 -9.56
N SER A 47 -3.90 6.69 -8.46
CA SER A 47 -4.78 6.26 -7.38
C SER A 47 -5.52 7.52 -6.90
N GLY A 48 -6.78 7.66 -7.27
CA GLY A 48 -7.65 8.71 -6.72
C GLY A 48 -7.66 8.61 -5.19
N PRO A 49 -8.04 9.70 -4.47
CA PRO A 49 -7.98 9.72 -3.03
C PRO A 49 -8.78 8.54 -2.45
N LEU A 50 -8.12 7.66 -1.74
CA LEU A 50 -8.72 6.55 -1.01
C LEU A 50 -9.55 7.06 0.18
N TRP A 51 -9.19 8.22 0.68
CA TRP A 51 -9.72 8.83 1.89
C TRP A 51 -10.62 10.01 1.58
N PRO A 52 -11.68 10.26 2.38
CA PRO A 52 -12.50 11.46 2.24
C PRO A 52 -11.67 12.71 2.49
N SER A 53 -12.01 13.82 1.81
CA SER A 53 -11.37 15.12 2.07
C SER A 53 -11.74 15.63 3.45
N ALA A 54 -10.79 16.25 4.14
CA ALA A 54 -11.08 16.94 5.42
C ALA A 54 -12.12 18.04 5.19
N VAL A 55 -13.20 18.03 5.96
CA VAL A 55 -14.27 19.02 5.86
C VAL A 55 -13.77 20.34 6.47
N PRO A 56 -13.80 21.47 5.75
CA PRO A 56 -13.49 22.76 6.35
C PRO A 56 -14.48 23.05 7.51
N PRO A 57 -14.04 23.68 8.60
CA PRO A 57 -14.93 24.02 9.69
C PRO A 57 -16.05 24.92 9.20
N LEU A 58 -17.29 24.54 9.44
CA LEU A 58 -18.44 25.43 9.30
C LEU A 58 -18.18 26.65 10.16
N ALA A 59 -18.27 27.85 9.58
CA ALA A 59 -18.14 29.09 10.32
C ALA A 59 -19.08 29.06 11.52
N ALA A 60 -18.52 29.15 12.73
CA ALA A 60 -19.27 29.16 13.95
C ALA A 60 -20.14 30.44 14.00
N PRO A 61 -21.42 30.36 14.36
CA PRO A 61 -22.19 31.56 14.71
C PRO A 61 -21.60 32.20 15.97
N ALA A 62 -21.36 33.47 15.89
CA ALA A 62 -20.97 34.28 17.05
C ALA A 62 -22.07 34.22 18.13
N GLY A 63 -21.72 33.72 19.29
CA GLY A 63 -22.63 33.70 20.44
C GLY A 63 -21.88 33.74 21.77
N PRO A 64 -22.50 34.23 22.83
CA PRO A 64 -21.87 35.02 23.88
C PRO A 64 -21.52 34.24 25.15
N GLY A 65 -20.56 34.77 25.88
CA GLY A 65 -20.48 34.73 27.32
C GLY A 65 -19.65 33.61 27.95
N PRO A 66 -18.94 33.90 29.04
CA PRO A 66 -17.99 33.00 29.66
C PRO A 66 -18.68 31.91 30.48
N ALA A 67 -18.36 30.67 30.22
CA ALA A 67 -18.79 29.55 31.01
C ALA A 67 -17.64 29.00 31.87
N ALA A 68 -18.01 28.61 33.07
CA ALA A 68 -17.25 28.16 34.19
C ALA A 68 -16.14 27.14 33.90
N SER A 69 -15.05 27.24 34.69
CA SER A 69 -13.97 26.29 34.80
C SER A 69 -14.47 24.86 35.10
N PRO A 70 -14.02 23.83 34.37
CA PRO A 70 -14.22 22.46 34.81
C PRO A 70 -13.23 22.11 35.92
N GLY A 71 -13.73 21.50 36.98
CA GLY A 71 -12.93 20.93 38.05
C GLY A 71 -12.06 19.77 37.60
N PRO A 72 -11.08 19.33 38.41
CA PRO A 72 -10.11 18.32 38.02
C PRO A 72 -10.76 16.97 37.81
N ALA A 73 -10.56 16.42 36.61
CA ALA A 73 -10.93 15.06 36.27
C ALA A 73 -10.11 14.08 37.11
N GLY A 74 -10.79 13.17 37.80
CA GLY A 74 -10.17 12.10 38.56
C GLY A 74 -9.41 11.13 37.69
N PRO A 75 -8.39 10.42 38.25
CA PRO A 75 -7.53 9.53 37.46
C PRO A 75 -8.32 8.31 36.98
N SER A 76 -8.25 8.08 35.70
CA SER A 76 -8.63 6.78 35.10
C SER A 76 -7.76 5.67 35.66
N PRO A 77 -8.30 4.46 35.89
CA PRO A 77 -7.53 3.38 36.46
C PRO A 77 -6.37 2.98 35.51
N ALA A 78 -5.16 3.15 35.99
CA ALA A 78 -3.96 2.67 35.35
C ALA A 78 -4.00 1.13 35.33
N SER A 79 -3.93 0.57 34.11
CA SER A 79 -3.63 -0.84 33.94
C SER A 79 -2.20 -1.09 34.36
N THR A 80 -2.00 -1.64 35.56
CA THR A 80 -0.71 -2.09 36.07
C THR A 80 -0.28 -3.38 35.39
N GLY A 81 0.43 -3.26 34.26
CA GLY A 81 1.30 -4.30 33.74
C GLY A 81 2.72 -4.09 34.27
N PRO A 82 3.56 -5.13 34.40
CA PRO A 82 4.87 -5.03 35.04
C PRO A 82 5.77 -4.06 34.30
N ALA A 83 6.31 -3.10 35.04
CA ALA A 83 7.32 -2.16 34.57
C ALA A 83 8.64 -2.89 34.29
N GLY A 84 9.15 -2.70 33.09
CA GLY A 84 10.55 -3.01 32.79
C GLY A 84 10.80 -3.89 31.59
N GLN A 85 10.52 -3.38 30.40
CA GLN A 85 11.27 -3.72 29.18
C GLN A 85 10.99 -2.60 28.17
N GLY A 86 12.04 -2.16 27.45
CA GLY A 86 11.99 -1.09 26.48
C GLY A 86 10.91 -1.29 25.39
N PRO A 87 10.66 -0.34 24.48
CA PRO A 87 9.45 -0.26 23.66
C PRO A 87 9.31 -1.47 22.75
N GLY A 88 8.68 -2.53 23.31
CA GLY A 88 8.57 -3.81 22.66
C GLY A 88 7.26 -3.95 21.90
N TRP A 89 7.24 -3.60 20.59
CA TRP A 89 6.34 -4.30 19.70
C TRP A 89 6.83 -5.77 19.68
N GLN A 90 5.94 -6.72 19.88
CA GLN A 90 6.32 -8.13 20.03
C GLN A 90 5.92 -8.98 18.82
N GLN A 91 5.18 -8.40 17.89
CA GLN A 91 4.56 -9.16 16.80
C GLN A 91 4.21 -8.24 15.64
N ILE A 92 4.43 -8.71 14.42
CA ILE A 92 3.90 -8.09 13.22
C ILE A 92 2.47 -8.57 12.98
N ILE A 93 1.56 -7.63 12.77
CA ILE A 93 0.15 -7.87 12.48
C ILE A 93 -0.09 -7.44 11.04
N LEU A 94 -0.32 -8.40 10.16
CA LEU A 94 -0.60 -8.09 8.75
C LEU A 94 -2.07 -7.74 8.60
N PRO A 95 -2.40 -6.55 8.04
CA PRO A 95 -3.77 -6.21 7.75
C PRO A 95 -4.25 -6.97 6.51
N ASP A 96 -5.36 -7.67 6.63
CA ASP A 96 -5.98 -8.41 5.54
C ASP A 96 -7.02 -7.58 4.79
N LEU A 97 -7.66 -6.65 5.51
CA LEU A 97 -8.77 -5.87 5.01
C LEU A 97 -8.83 -4.50 5.69
N ALA A 98 -9.22 -3.48 4.93
CA ALA A 98 -9.58 -2.17 5.47
C ALA A 98 -11.06 -1.89 5.23
N VAL A 99 -11.70 -1.28 6.22
CA VAL A 99 -13.02 -0.66 6.10
C VAL A 99 -12.83 0.85 6.15
N ILE A 100 -13.42 1.58 5.20
CA ILE A 100 -13.36 3.05 5.13
C ILE A 100 -14.78 3.58 5.23
N GLU A 101 -15.06 4.36 6.28
CA GLU A 101 -16.36 5.03 6.49
C GLU A 101 -16.14 6.56 6.50
N PRO A 102 -16.63 7.27 5.48
CA PRO A 102 -16.36 8.70 5.32
C PRO A 102 -16.73 9.59 6.50
N HIS A 103 -17.65 9.15 7.34
CA HIS A 103 -18.08 9.91 8.55
C HIS A 103 -17.44 9.39 9.83
N GLY A 104 -16.55 8.38 9.71
CA GLY A 104 -15.92 7.70 10.84
C GLY A 104 -16.76 6.56 11.41
N LEU A 105 -16.08 5.54 11.88
CA LEU A 105 -16.67 4.38 12.54
C LEU A 105 -16.95 4.70 14.00
N SER A 106 -18.15 4.33 14.47
CA SER A 106 -18.45 4.39 15.89
C SER A 106 -17.67 3.33 16.69
N LEU A 107 -17.47 3.53 17.98
CA LEU A 107 -16.90 2.51 18.86
C LEU A 107 -17.70 1.20 18.84
N ALA A 108 -19.02 1.29 18.66
CA ALA A 108 -19.88 0.11 18.51
C ALA A 108 -19.57 -0.66 17.22
N ASP A 109 -19.32 0.04 16.12
CA ASP A 109 -18.97 -0.59 14.85
C ASP A 109 -17.58 -1.23 14.89
N ILE A 110 -16.60 -0.55 15.49
CA ILE A 110 -15.27 -1.12 15.76
C ILE A 110 -15.40 -2.38 16.63
N GLY A 111 -16.25 -2.35 17.66
CA GLY A 111 -16.55 -3.51 18.50
C GLY A 111 -17.23 -4.67 17.74
N LYS A 112 -18.09 -4.38 16.75
CA LYS A 112 -18.67 -5.42 15.86
C LYS A 112 -17.59 -6.03 14.96
N LEU A 113 -16.69 -5.21 14.40
CA LEU A 113 -15.58 -5.69 13.58
C LEU A 113 -14.66 -6.65 14.34
N GLY A 114 -14.39 -6.37 15.61
CA GLY A 114 -13.61 -7.27 16.47
C GLY A 114 -14.30 -8.61 16.79
N LYS A 115 -15.60 -8.73 16.54
CA LYS A 115 -16.37 -9.97 16.70
C LYS A 115 -16.58 -10.76 15.41
N VAL A 116 -16.12 -10.23 14.27
CA VAL A 116 -16.17 -10.93 12.99
C VAL A 116 -15.39 -12.23 13.10
N ARG A 117 -15.95 -13.30 12.58
CA ARG A 117 -15.35 -14.63 12.67
C ARG A 117 -13.94 -14.66 12.09
N GLY A 118 -12.96 -15.03 12.92
CA GLY A 118 -11.56 -15.12 12.56
C GLY A 118 -10.81 -13.78 12.61
N ALA A 119 -11.48 -12.65 12.89
CA ALA A 119 -10.77 -11.42 13.21
C ALA A 119 -9.95 -11.61 14.48
N ARG A 120 -8.64 -11.40 14.39
CA ARG A 120 -7.72 -11.45 15.53
C ARG A 120 -7.48 -10.08 16.11
N ASP A 121 -7.27 -9.11 15.22
CA ASP A 121 -6.93 -7.75 15.59
C ASP A 121 -7.68 -6.76 14.72
N VAL A 122 -8.09 -5.65 15.34
CA VAL A 122 -8.72 -4.51 14.67
C VAL A 122 -8.06 -3.22 15.16
N LEU A 123 -7.62 -2.40 14.23
CA LEU A 123 -7.04 -1.09 14.51
C LEU A 123 -7.81 -0.01 13.77
N ALA A 124 -8.48 0.86 14.50
CA ALA A 124 -9.07 2.06 13.94
C ALA A 124 -8.00 3.15 13.80
N VAL A 125 -8.09 3.91 12.71
CA VAL A 125 -7.19 5.02 12.39
C VAL A 125 -8.00 6.23 11.93
N ASP A 126 -7.51 7.40 12.26
CA ASP A 126 -8.02 8.66 11.70
C ASP A 126 -7.46 8.82 10.28
N GLY A 127 -8.06 9.72 9.50
CA GLY A 127 -7.48 10.03 8.20
C GLY A 127 -8.29 11.02 7.40
N ALA A 128 -7.66 11.57 6.39
CA ALA A 128 -8.26 12.40 5.36
C ALA A 128 -7.31 12.57 4.18
N ALA A 129 -7.84 13.02 3.05
CA ALA A 129 -7.04 13.63 2.00
C ALA A 129 -6.78 15.09 2.37
N ILE A 130 -5.52 15.49 2.42
CA ILE A 130 -5.08 16.86 2.75
C ILE A 130 -4.16 17.40 1.66
N GLU A 131 -3.81 18.68 1.73
CA GLU A 131 -2.89 19.32 0.78
C GLU A 131 -1.52 19.58 1.41
N VAL A 132 -0.46 19.24 0.68
CA VAL A 132 0.92 19.55 1.04
C VAL A 132 1.64 20.07 -0.23
N GLY A 133 2.12 21.31 -0.17
CA GLY A 133 2.81 21.91 -1.32
C GLY A 133 1.97 21.99 -2.60
N GLY A 134 0.67 22.20 -2.50
CA GLY A 134 -0.27 22.25 -3.63
C GLY A 134 -0.64 20.87 -4.20
N ARG A 135 -0.28 19.78 -3.53
CA ARG A 135 -0.61 18.40 -3.92
C ARG A 135 -1.49 17.72 -2.89
N GLN A 136 -2.52 17.03 -3.35
CA GLN A 136 -3.40 16.24 -2.50
C GLN A 136 -2.72 14.91 -2.16
N VAL A 137 -2.70 14.56 -0.87
CA VAL A 137 -2.13 13.33 -0.31
C VAL A 137 -3.03 12.75 0.76
N ASN A 138 -2.97 11.44 0.93
CA ASN A 138 -3.75 10.72 1.94
C ASN A 138 -2.94 10.62 3.23
N VAL A 139 -3.50 11.09 4.32
CA VAL A 139 -2.86 11.07 5.65
C VAL A 139 -3.66 10.21 6.60
N ILE A 140 -2.96 9.40 7.39
CA ILE A 140 -3.55 8.70 8.53
C ILE A 140 -2.98 9.24 9.85
N GLY A 141 -3.86 9.35 10.84
CA GLY A 141 -3.53 9.64 12.24
C GLY A 141 -3.57 8.36 13.05
N VAL A 142 -2.50 8.08 13.79
CA VAL A 142 -2.33 6.80 14.47
C VAL A 142 -1.83 6.96 15.90
N ASP A 143 -2.08 5.94 16.73
CA ASP A 143 -1.28 5.70 17.93
C ASP A 143 0.01 4.99 17.49
N PRO A 144 1.20 5.63 17.66
CA PRO A 144 2.45 5.07 17.17
C PRO A 144 2.80 3.71 17.78
N GLN A 145 2.44 3.48 19.05
CA GLN A 145 2.76 2.21 19.73
C GLN A 145 1.94 1.05 19.16
N ARG A 146 0.66 1.29 18.89
CA ARG A 146 -0.23 0.28 18.32
C ARG A 146 0.01 0.06 16.83
N PHE A 147 0.13 1.14 16.06
CA PHE A 147 0.28 1.06 14.61
C PHE A 147 1.62 0.47 14.18
N ARG A 148 2.67 0.61 14.99
CA ARG A 148 4.00 0.04 14.75
C ARG A 148 3.95 -1.45 14.39
N SER A 149 3.15 -2.23 15.10
CA SER A 149 2.95 -3.66 14.83
C SER A 149 2.24 -3.95 13.50
N TRP A 150 1.55 -2.98 12.92
CA TRP A 150 0.79 -3.12 11.67
C TRP A 150 1.58 -2.73 10.42
N THR A 151 2.86 -2.44 10.57
CA THR A 151 3.75 -2.09 9.47
C THR A 151 4.74 -3.21 9.19
N PRO A 152 5.33 -3.24 7.97
CA PRO A 152 6.40 -4.19 7.66
C PRO A 152 7.54 -4.13 8.68
N LEU A 153 8.20 -5.26 8.88
CA LEU A 153 9.18 -5.41 9.97
C LEU A 153 10.32 -4.40 9.89
N ALA A 154 10.80 -4.05 8.70
CA ALA A 154 11.82 -3.01 8.52
C ALA A 154 11.37 -1.67 9.11
N THR A 155 10.13 -1.26 8.85
CA THR A 155 9.52 -0.06 9.42
C THR A 155 9.26 -0.23 10.92
N ALA A 156 8.69 -1.36 11.34
CA ALA A 156 8.43 -1.65 12.74
C ALA A 156 9.71 -1.62 13.60
N SER A 157 10.85 -2.00 13.03
CA SER A 157 12.16 -2.02 13.72
C SER A 157 12.84 -0.65 13.77
N ASP A 158 12.43 0.31 12.95
CA ASP A 158 13.05 1.65 12.91
C ASP A 158 12.60 2.50 14.11
N THR A 159 13.32 2.38 15.22
CA THR A 159 13.01 3.11 16.45
C THR A 159 13.01 4.63 16.26
N ARG A 160 13.91 5.16 15.43
CA ARG A 160 14.03 6.62 15.19
C ARG A 160 12.77 7.16 14.49
N LEU A 161 12.25 6.40 13.53
CA LEU A 161 11.00 6.76 12.84
C LEU A 161 9.82 6.86 13.82
N TRP A 162 9.70 5.88 14.72
CA TRP A 162 8.60 5.85 15.71
C TRP A 162 8.76 6.91 16.79
N GLU A 163 9.99 7.23 17.18
CA GLU A 163 10.29 8.37 18.07
C GLU A 163 9.90 9.70 17.41
N ALA A 164 10.21 9.88 16.12
CA ALA A 164 9.81 11.08 15.37
C ALA A 164 8.28 11.23 15.31
N ILE A 165 7.55 10.17 14.96
CA ILE A 165 6.07 10.19 14.94
C ILE A 165 5.52 10.50 16.34
N ALA A 166 6.02 9.83 17.38
CA ALA A 166 5.60 10.07 18.77
C ALA A 166 5.89 11.51 19.22
N GLY A 167 7.01 12.08 18.77
CA GLY A 167 7.41 13.46 19.02
C GLY A 167 6.60 14.52 18.27
N GLY A 168 5.72 14.11 17.35
CA GLY A 168 4.85 15.03 16.61
C GLY A 168 5.33 15.33 15.18
N ASP A 169 6.39 14.69 14.71
CA ASP A 169 6.80 14.78 13.32
C ASP A 169 5.85 13.96 12.44
N PHE A 170 5.74 14.33 11.17
CA PHE A 170 5.09 13.47 10.19
C PHE A 170 6.11 12.67 9.40
N VAL A 171 5.72 11.47 8.97
CA VAL A 171 6.53 10.61 8.11
C VAL A 171 5.76 10.27 6.84
N SER A 172 6.46 9.85 5.79
CA SER A 172 5.84 9.59 4.50
C SER A 172 6.14 8.19 3.96
N ALA A 173 5.30 7.72 3.04
CA ALA A 173 5.70 6.68 2.10
C ALA A 173 6.85 7.19 1.20
N GLY A 174 7.70 6.28 0.72
CA GLY A 174 8.83 6.63 -0.16
C GLY A 174 8.38 7.38 -1.43
N SER A 175 7.29 6.93 -2.06
CA SER A 175 6.67 7.58 -3.21
C SER A 175 6.23 9.02 -2.91
N ALA A 176 5.58 9.25 -1.78
CA ALA A 176 5.14 10.57 -1.34
C ALA A 176 6.32 11.50 -1.02
N ARG A 177 7.43 10.97 -0.45
CA ARG A 177 8.67 11.73 -0.26
C ARG A 177 9.16 12.33 -1.56
N HIS A 178 9.26 11.53 -2.63
CA HIS A 178 9.71 11.99 -3.93
C HIS A 178 8.72 12.97 -4.57
N LEU A 179 7.44 12.64 -4.54
CA LEU A 179 6.37 13.45 -5.11
C LEU A 179 6.33 14.86 -4.51
N LEU A 180 6.57 14.97 -3.21
CA LEU A 180 6.49 16.22 -2.44
C LEU A 180 7.85 16.90 -2.23
N GLY A 181 8.98 16.27 -2.64
CA GLY A 181 10.33 16.78 -2.42
C GLY A 181 10.69 16.96 -0.94
N LEU A 182 10.34 15.96 -0.09
CA LEU A 182 10.52 16.10 1.36
C LEU A 182 11.95 15.82 1.81
N HIS A 183 12.47 16.68 2.70
CA HIS A 183 13.78 16.59 3.31
C HIS A 183 13.65 16.47 4.85
N THR A 184 14.24 15.42 5.42
CA THR A 184 14.19 15.15 6.87
C THR A 184 14.68 16.36 7.68
N GLY A 185 13.98 16.67 8.76
CA GLY A 185 14.26 17.82 9.64
C GLY A 185 13.68 19.15 9.11
N THR A 186 13.14 19.19 7.91
CA THR A 186 12.50 20.39 7.34
C THR A 186 11.04 20.49 7.77
N ARG A 187 10.57 21.71 7.99
CA ARG A 187 9.17 21.97 8.35
C ARG A 187 8.32 22.23 7.12
N TYR A 188 7.16 21.59 7.07
CA TYR A 188 6.19 21.73 5.99
C TYR A 188 4.83 22.12 6.54
N GLN A 189 4.08 22.90 5.77
CA GLN A 189 2.68 23.21 6.08
C GLN A 189 1.79 22.12 5.47
N LEU A 190 1.02 21.48 6.32
CA LEU A 190 -0.01 20.51 5.97
C LEU A 190 -1.37 21.20 6.12
N ALA A 191 -2.20 21.14 5.08
CA ALA A 191 -3.51 21.79 5.04
C ALA A 191 -4.63 20.75 4.98
N GLY A 192 -5.15 20.39 6.15
CA GLY A 192 -6.37 19.61 6.34
C GLY A 192 -7.59 20.50 6.54
N ALA A 193 -8.48 20.18 7.47
CA ALA A 193 -9.52 21.11 7.94
C ALA A 193 -8.88 22.36 8.59
N SER A 194 -7.72 22.20 9.20
CA SER A 194 -6.86 23.26 9.71
C SER A 194 -5.46 23.16 9.09
N ARG A 195 -4.72 24.28 9.09
CA ARG A 195 -3.34 24.33 8.63
C ARG A 195 -2.40 24.15 9.81
N VAL A 196 -1.52 23.15 9.70
CA VAL A 196 -0.54 22.85 10.75
C VAL A 196 0.85 22.75 10.12
N THR A 197 1.85 23.29 10.80
CA THR A 197 3.25 23.17 10.38
C THR A 197 3.93 22.09 11.21
N LEU A 198 4.33 21.01 10.55
CA LEU A 198 5.01 19.85 11.17
C LEU A 198 6.40 19.67 10.59
N THR A 199 7.29 19.04 11.35
CA THR A 199 8.61 18.63 10.88
C THR A 199 8.50 17.29 10.18
N TYR A 200 9.26 17.11 9.10
CA TYR A 200 9.34 15.84 8.40
C TYR A 200 10.37 14.92 9.05
N GLY A 201 9.93 13.79 9.61
CA GLY A 201 10.77 12.84 10.35
C GLY A 201 11.46 11.80 9.46
N GLY A 202 10.93 11.49 8.26
CA GLY A 202 11.54 10.50 7.38
C GLY A 202 10.54 9.72 6.53
N ALA A 203 11.06 8.80 5.70
CA ALA A 203 10.25 7.93 4.85
C ALA A 203 10.28 6.48 5.36
N ALA A 204 9.16 5.76 5.15
CA ALA A 204 9.04 4.35 5.47
C ALA A 204 8.07 3.63 4.52
N THR A 205 8.08 2.30 4.56
CA THR A 205 7.07 1.46 3.92
C THR A 205 6.03 1.07 4.95
N PHE A 206 4.76 1.45 4.74
CA PHE A 206 3.70 1.17 5.72
C PHE A 206 2.96 -0.15 5.47
N GLY A 207 3.12 -0.76 4.29
CA GLY A 207 2.41 -2.00 3.92
C GLY A 207 0.92 -1.82 3.67
N ILE A 208 0.44 -0.58 3.55
CA ILE A 208 -0.98 -0.24 3.35
C ILE A 208 -1.08 0.65 2.13
N ALA A 209 -1.73 0.16 1.08
CA ALA A 209 -1.90 0.92 -0.15
C ALA A 209 -2.68 2.22 0.09
N GLY A 210 -2.24 3.29 -0.57
CA GLY A 210 -2.90 4.59 -0.53
C GLY A 210 -2.70 5.39 0.76
N VAL A 211 -1.73 5.02 1.60
CA VAL A 211 -1.26 5.84 2.72
C VAL A 211 0.00 6.57 2.28
N ASP A 212 -0.08 7.89 2.16
CA ASP A 212 1.04 8.74 1.78
C ASP A 212 1.81 9.28 2.97
N LEU A 213 1.08 9.73 4.01
CA LEU A 213 1.66 10.31 5.22
C LEU A 213 1.06 9.67 6.48
N VAL A 214 1.88 9.62 7.54
CA VAL A 214 1.47 9.17 8.87
C VAL A 214 1.82 10.24 9.90
N VAL A 215 0.85 10.55 10.77
CA VAL A 215 0.99 11.48 11.90
C VAL A 215 0.52 10.82 13.18
N ASN A 216 0.89 11.36 14.34
CA ASN A 216 0.33 10.90 15.62
C ASN A 216 -1.08 11.46 15.86
N ALA A 217 -1.76 10.98 16.92
CA ALA A 217 -3.11 11.38 17.26
C ALA A 217 -3.26 12.90 17.56
N SER A 218 -2.22 13.53 18.13
CA SER A 218 -2.24 14.97 18.40
C SER A 218 -2.20 15.81 17.13
N ALA A 219 -1.31 15.45 16.19
CA ALA A 219 -1.23 16.08 14.88
C ALA A 219 -2.51 15.80 14.05
N SER A 220 -3.07 14.58 14.16
CA SER A 220 -4.36 14.20 13.57
C SER A 220 -5.46 15.14 13.98
N ALA A 221 -5.65 15.34 15.29
CA ALA A 221 -6.64 16.25 15.84
C ALA A 221 -6.40 17.70 15.40
N SER A 222 -5.15 18.17 15.40
CA SER A 222 -4.79 19.52 14.98
C SER A 222 -5.06 19.78 13.49
N LEU A 223 -4.86 18.78 12.63
CA LEU A 223 -5.18 18.84 11.20
C LEU A 223 -6.69 18.73 10.91
N GLY A 224 -7.48 18.30 11.91
CA GLY A 224 -8.90 18.01 11.75
C GLY A 224 -9.15 16.80 10.87
N LEU A 225 -8.35 15.75 11.02
CA LEU A 225 -8.59 14.49 10.33
C LEU A 225 -9.88 13.84 10.87
N ILE A 226 -10.55 13.07 10.03
CA ILE A 226 -11.80 12.38 10.40
C ILE A 226 -11.45 11.24 11.36
N HIS A 227 -12.03 11.28 12.55
CA HIS A 227 -11.77 10.29 13.59
C HIS A 227 -12.31 8.92 13.23
N ASN A 228 -11.48 7.87 13.40
CA ASN A 228 -11.82 6.48 13.07
C ASN A 228 -12.37 6.31 11.65
N VAL A 229 -11.86 7.06 10.67
CA VAL A 229 -12.32 7.00 9.28
C VAL A 229 -12.10 5.63 8.66
N ALA A 230 -11.14 4.89 9.18
CA ALA A 230 -10.92 3.52 8.75
C ALA A 230 -10.58 2.58 9.91
N ALA A 231 -10.84 1.29 9.66
CA ALA A 231 -10.39 0.19 10.50
C ALA A 231 -9.62 -0.83 9.67
N LEU A 232 -8.41 -1.15 10.11
CA LEU A 232 -7.61 -2.26 9.62
C LEU A 232 -8.02 -3.53 10.36
N ILE A 233 -8.18 -4.63 9.64
CA ILE A 233 -8.60 -5.91 10.20
C ILE A 233 -7.57 -6.95 9.83
N SER A 234 -7.03 -7.66 10.83
CA SER A 234 -6.23 -8.87 10.66
C SER A 234 -7.09 -10.09 10.95
N ALA A 235 -7.23 -10.96 9.99
CA ALA A 235 -8.03 -12.18 10.06
C ALA A 235 -7.30 -13.34 9.36
N PRO A 236 -6.11 -13.73 9.85
CA PRO A 236 -5.29 -14.76 9.22
C PRO A 236 -6.06 -16.08 9.15
N GLY A 237 -6.06 -16.72 7.97
CA GLY A 237 -6.73 -17.99 7.76
C GLY A 237 -8.19 -17.89 7.33
N VAL A 238 -8.77 -16.70 7.22
CA VAL A 238 -10.12 -16.50 6.70
C VAL A 238 -10.05 -16.23 5.22
N ALA A 239 -10.87 -16.96 4.43
CA ALA A 239 -10.98 -16.69 2.98
C ALA A 239 -11.53 -15.28 2.74
N MET A 240 -10.90 -14.51 1.85
CA MET A 240 -11.23 -13.10 1.61
C MET A 240 -12.72 -12.85 1.24
N PRO A 241 -13.38 -13.66 0.39
CA PRO A 241 -14.81 -13.47 0.11
C PRO A 241 -15.68 -13.60 1.37
N ALA A 242 -15.38 -14.57 2.24
CA ALA A 242 -16.11 -14.78 3.49
C ALA A 242 -15.86 -13.61 4.46
N LEU A 243 -14.61 -13.17 4.62
CA LEU A 243 -14.27 -12.02 5.45
C LEU A 243 -14.97 -10.75 4.99
N LYS A 244 -14.93 -10.44 3.70
CA LYS A 244 -15.66 -9.30 3.11
C LYS A 244 -17.16 -9.36 3.35
N HIS A 245 -17.75 -10.56 3.25
CA HIS A 245 -19.18 -10.77 3.49
C HIS A 245 -19.54 -10.49 4.96
N GLU A 246 -18.81 -11.10 5.90
CA GLU A 246 -19.08 -10.96 7.33
C GLU A 246 -18.84 -9.52 7.82
N VAL A 247 -17.78 -8.85 7.33
CA VAL A 247 -17.52 -7.44 7.66
C VAL A 247 -18.64 -6.53 7.17
N ARG A 248 -19.12 -6.72 5.93
CA ARG A 248 -20.27 -5.96 5.41
C ARG A 248 -21.54 -6.20 6.21
N ALA A 249 -21.79 -7.46 6.58
CA ALA A 249 -22.95 -7.83 7.40
C ALA A 249 -22.87 -7.19 8.79
N ALA A 250 -21.70 -7.20 9.43
CA ALA A 250 -21.48 -6.59 10.75
C ALA A 250 -21.77 -5.07 10.77
N LEU A 251 -21.49 -4.38 9.65
CA LEU A 251 -21.69 -2.94 9.51
C LEU A 251 -23.04 -2.57 8.83
N GLY A 252 -23.91 -3.55 8.56
CA GLY A 252 -25.17 -3.30 7.85
C GLY A 252 -25.01 -2.72 6.45
N GLY A 253 -23.88 -3.00 5.80
CA GLY A 253 -23.53 -2.50 4.47
C GLY A 253 -22.88 -1.11 4.47
N ALA A 254 -22.68 -0.46 5.61
CA ALA A 254 -21.99 0.81 5.70
C ALA A 254 -20.48 0.66 5.43
N GLY A 255 -19.88 1.70 4.87
CA GLY A 255 -18.46 1.76 4.59
C GLY A 255 -18.00 0.98 3.35
N ARG A 256 -16.84 1.38 2.83
CA ARG A 256 -16.17 0.71 1.72
C ARG A 256 -15.17 -0.31 2.27
N VAL A 257 -15.34 -1.56 1.86
CA VAL A 257 -14.47 -2.67 2.25
C VAL A 257 -13.41 -2.89 1.18
N VAL A 258 -12.14 -2.74 1.53
CA VAL A 258 -10.97 -2.85 0.64
C VAL A 258 -10.12 -4.04 1.08
N SER A 259 -9.77 -4.92 0.14
CA SER A 259 -8.80 -5.99 0.39
C SER A 259 -7.39 -5.41 0.44
N LEU A 260 -6.63 -5.77 1.44
CA LEU A 260 -5.21 -5.42 1.56
C LEU A 260 -4.31 -6.64 1.29
N ARG A 261 -4.89 -7.84 1.26
CA ARG A 261 -4.19 -9.11 1.04
C ARG A 261 -3.98 -9.43 -0.44
N GLU A 262 -4.77 -8.83 -1.32
CA GLU A 262 -4.69 -9.06 -2.76
C GLU A 262 -4.57 -7.71 -3.49
N PRO A 263 -3.39 -7.12 -3.60
CA PRO A 263 -3.19 -6.07 -4.58
C PRO A 263 -3.49 -6.68 -5.95
N GLN A 264 -4.42 -6.08 -6.66
CA GLN A 264 -4.66 -6.46 -8.05
C GLN A 264 -3.48 -5.93 -8.86
N LEU A 265 -2.76 -6.82 -9.54
CA LEU A 265 -1.83 -6.39 -10.57
C LEU A 265 -2.58 -5.45 -11.53
N PRO A 266 -1.95 -4.37 -11.99
CA PRO A 266 -2.54 -3.56 -13.04
C PRO A 266 -2.81 -4.48 -14.23
N VAL A 267 -4.09 -4.75 -14.47
CA VAL A 267 -4.52 -5.51 -15.65
C VAL A 267 -4.63 -4.50 -16.76
N ASP A 268 -3.65 -4.41 -17.61
CA ASP A 268 -3.82 -3.81 -18.92
C ASP A 268 -4.85 -4.66 -19.67
N SER A 269 -6.04 -4.09 -19.84
CA SER A 269 -7.18 -4.76 -20.52
C SER A 269 -6.89 -5.11 -21.99
N SER A 270 -5.68 -4.81 -22.49
CA SER A 270 -5.24 -5.03 -23.86
C SER A 270 -4.26 -6.19 -24.03
N THR A 271 -3.84 -6.86 -22.95
CA THR A 271 -2.79 -7.89 -23.06
C THR A 271 -3.32 -9.31 -22.89
N SER A 272 -3.21 -10.02 -23.96
CA SER A 272 -3.18 -11.47 -24.25
C SER A 272 -3.26 -12.44 -23.06
N SER A 273 -4.10 -13.44 -23.24
CA SER A 273 -4.13 -14.72 -22.52
C SER A 273 -2.72 -15.26 -22.24
N GLY A 274 -2.31 -15.31 -20.96
CA GLY A 274 -1.07 -15.95 -20.56
C GLY A 274 -0.29 -15.28 -19.41
N LYS A 275 -0.67 -14.08 -18.96
CA LYS A 275 -0.04 -13.44 -17.80
C LYS A 275 -0.85 -13.70 -16.52
N PRO A 276 -0.17 -13.88 -15.37
CA PRO A 276 -0.86 -13.95 -14.09
C PRO A 276 -1.73 -12.71 -13.83
N ALA A 277 -2.99 -12.92 -13.46
CA ALA A 277 -3.92 -11.82 -13.22
C ALA A 277 -3.88 -11.28 -11.78
N THR A 278 -3.20 -12.00 -10.87
CA THR A 278 -3.08 -11.64 -9.45
C THR A 278 -1.68 -11.92 -8.94
N TYR A 279 -1.25 -11.24 -7.87
CA TYR A 279 0.02 -11.55 -7.20
C TYR A 279 0.11 -13.01 -6.75
N LEU A 280 -0.99 -13.59 -6.29
CA LEU A 280 -1.03 -15.01 -5.94
C LEU A 280 -0.65 -15.93 -7.10
N GLN A 281 -1.21 -15.67 -8.29
CA GLN A 281 -0.86 -16.40 -9.50
C GLN A 281 0.59 -16.13 -9.90
N LEU A 282 1.02 -14.87 -9.83
CA LEU A 282 2.38 -14.46 -10.15
C LEU A 282 3.42 -15.16 -9.26
N PHE A 283 3.19 -15.23 -7.95
CA PHE A 283 4.07 -15.96 -7.02
C PHE A 283 4.11 -17.47 -7.34
N ARG A 284 2.96 -18.09 -7.61
CA ARG A 284 2.87 -19.50 -7.97
C ARG A 284 3.63 -19.81 -9.24
N GLU A 285 3.40 -19.05 -10.30
CA GLU A 285 4.05 -19.27 -11.59
C GLU A 285 5.54 -18.94 -11.56
N SER A 286 5.93 -17.88 -10.84
CA SER A 286 7.34 -17.50 -10.68
C SER A 286 8.11 -18.53 -9.89
N ALA A 287 7.58 -19.05 -8.78
CA ALA A 287 8.23 -20.11 -8.03
C ALA A 287 8.40 -21.37 -8.88
N ALA A 288 7.33 -21.82 -9.53
CA ALA A 288 7.36 -23.03 -10.36
C ALA A 288 8.36 -22.91 -11.53
N ARG A 289 8.44 -21.75 -12.15
CA ARG A 289 9.25 -21.54 -13.37
C ARG A 289 10.70 -21.20 -13.08
N TYR A 290 10.97 -20.38 -12.07
CA TYR A 290 12.31 -19.82 -11.82
C TYR A 290 13.01 -20.41 -10.60
N CYS A 291 12.29 -21.13 -9.73
CA CYS A 291 12.86 -21.89 -8.62
C CYS A 291 12.08 -23.16 -8.30
N PRO A 292 12.14 -24.18 -9.18
CA PRO A 292 11.49 -25.47 -8.92
C PRO A 292 11.95 -26.06 -7.57
N GLY A 293 10.98 -26.46 -6.74
CA GLY A 293 11.22 -26.98 -5.39
C GLY A 293 11.06 -25.95 -4.27
N MET A 294 11.08 -24.64 -4.56
CA MET A 294 10.70 -23.59 -3.60
C MET A 294 9.18 -23.43 -3.57
N SER A 295 8.61 -23.36 -2.36
CA SER A 295 7.20 -23.03 -2.23
C SER A 295 6.93 -21.59 -2.67
N TRP A 296 5.88 -21.38 -3.47
CA TRP A 296 5.41 -20.03 -3.85
C TRP A 296 5.08 -19.15 -2.65
N THR A 297 4.74 -19.78 -1.51
CA THR A 297 4.40 -19.07 -0.26
C THR A 297 5.59 -18.28 0.30
N VAL A 298 6.81 -18.69 -0.02
CA VAL A 298 8.04 -17.95 0.35
C VAL A 298 8.13 -16.64 -0.42
N LEU A 299 7.89 -16.66 -1.73
CA LEU A 299 7.84 -15.43 -2.53
C LEU A 299 6.74 -14.49 -2.07
N ALA A 300 5.56 -15.03 -1.78
CA ALA A 300 4.44 -14.26 -1.27
C ALA A 300 4.76 -13.65 0.10
N ALA A 301 5.42 -14.39 0.98
CA ALA A 301 5.86 -13.87 2.27
C ALA A 301 6.87 -12.74 2.14
N ILE A 302 7.84 -12.88 1.23
CA ILE A 302 8.82 -11.84 0.93
C ILE A 302 8.12 -10.60 0.36
N GLY A 303 7.31 -10.74 -0.70
CA GLY A 303 6.59 -9.62 -1.31
C GLY A 303 5.72 -8.85 -0.31
N GLN A 304 5.03 -9.58 0.58
CA GLN A 304 4.22 -8.98 1.64
C GLN A 304 5.07 -8.22 2.65
N ILE A 305 6.20 -8.77 3.08
CA ILE A 305 7.09 -8.12 4.07
C ILE A 305 7.78 -6.90 3.45
N GLU A 306 8.22 -6.99 2.19
CA GLU A 306 8.99 -5.94 1.53
C GLU A 306 8.13 -4.74 1.15
N SER A 307 6.98 -4.96 0.52
CA SER A 307 6.18 -3.88 -0.05
C SER A 307 4.68 -3.95 0.22
N GLY A 308 4.20 -4.99 0.92
CA GLY A 308 2.77 -5.28 0.98
C GLY A 308 2.23 -5.71 -0.39
N ASP A 309 2.95 -6.60 -1.08
CA ASP A 309 2.65 -7.08 -2.43
C ASP A 309 2.47 -5.93 -3.44
N GLY A 310 3.44 -5.00 -3.48
CA GLY A 310 3.44 -3.87 -4.40
C GLY A 310 2.62 -2.67 -3.95
N ALA A 311 2.10 -2.66 -2.73
CA ALA A 311 1.41 -1.48 -2.19
C ALA A 311 2.35 -0.28 -1.98
N ASN A 312 3.65 -0.54 -1.71
CA ASN A 312 4.67 0.47 -1.47
C ASN A 312 5.97 0.11 -2.18
N VAL A 313 6.09 0.52 -3.42
CA VAL A 313 7.22 0.17 -4.31
C VAL A 313 8.34 1.24 -4.34
N GLY A 314 8.14 2.36 -3.65
CA GLY A 314 9.12 3.46 -3.62
C GLY A 314 10.39 3.08 -2.86
N PRO A 315 11.49 3.87 -3.04
CA PRO A 315 12.76 3.55 -2.44
C PRO A 315 12.70 3.54 -0.91
N SER A 316 13.25 2.49 -0.31
CA SER A 316 13.49 2.42 1.13
C SER A 316 14.58 3.39 1.55
N SER A 317 14.82 3.53 2.86
CA SER A 317 15.95 4.31 3.38
C SER A 317 17.32 3.81 2.87
N ALA A 318 17.42 2.54 2.49
CA ALA A 318 18.60 1.93 1.88
C ALA A 318 18.62 2.03 0.35
N GLY A 319 17.59 2.62 -0.28
CA GLY A 319 17.46 2.75 -1.73
C GLY A 319 16.97 1.49 -2.43
N ALA A 320 16.34 0.56 -1.72
CA ALA A 320 15.70 -0.60 -2.34
C ALA A 320 14.36 -0.19 -2.97
N GLU A 321 14.04 -0.71 -4.16
CA GLU A 321 12.89 -0.30 -4.99
C GLU A 321 12.07 -1.50 -5.47
N GLY A 322 10.85 -1.21 -5.90
CA GLY A 322 9.94 -2.15 -6.52
C GLY A 322 9.20 -3.06 -5.53
N PRO A 323 8.29 -3.91 -6.03
CA PRO A 323 7.45 -4.76 -5.19
C PRO A 323 8.22 -5.80 -4.39
N MET A 324 9.45 -6.13 -4.80
CA MET A 324 10.35 -7.05 -4.10
C MET A 324 11.54 -6.35 -3.45
N GLN A 325 11.55 -5.01 -3.40
CA GLN A 325 12.54 -4.15 -2.75
C GLN A 325 14.00 -4.52 -3.08
N PHE A 326 14.32 -4.57 -4.37
CA PHE A 326 15.69 -4.77 -4.83
C PHE A 326 16.57 -3.54 -4.62
N LEU A 327 17.77 -3.73 -4.09
CA LEU A 327 18.81 -2.73 -4.19
C LEU A 327 19.26 -2.57 -5.66
N PRO A 328 19.66 -1.37 -6.13
CA PRO A 328 20.07 -1.15 -7.51
C PRO A 328 21.18 -2.09 -8.00
N SER A 329 22.17 -2.39 -7.16
CA SER A 329 23.25 -3.33 -7.49
C SER A 329 22.75 -4.77 -7.64
N THR A 330 21.84 -5.20 -6.77
CA THR A 330 21.22 -6.52 -6.84
C THR A 330 20.31 -6.64 -8.05
N TRP A 331 19.58 -5.56 -8.38
CA TRP A 331 18.76 -5.53 -9.59
C TRP A 331 19.59 -5.65 -10.87
N GLN A 332 20.70 -4.94 -10.94
CA GLN A 332 21.63 -5.03 -12.09
C GLN A 332 22.13 -6.46 -12.36
N GLU A 333 22.32 -7.25 -11.30
CA GLU A 333 22.80 -8.64 -11.42
C GLU A 333 21.66 -9.64 -11.69
N TRP A 334 20.51 -9.46 -11.04
CA TRP A 334 19.43 -10.45 -10.99
C TRP A 334 18.20 -10.12 -11.79
N GLY A 335 18.00 -8.85 -12.19
CA GLY A 335 16.84 -8.40 -12.95
C GLY A 335 16.69 -9.15 -14.27
N ILE A 336 15.51 -9.67 -14.53
CA ILE A 336 15.14 -10.32 -15.79
C ILE A 336 13.80 -9.80 -16.28
N THR A 337 13.66 -9.72 -17.59
CA THR A 337 12.35 -9.56 -18.23
C THR A 337 11.66 -10.92 -18.30
N ALA A 338 10.43 -11.00 -17.83
CA ALA A 338 9.67 -12.24 -17.75
C ALA A 338 8.27 -12.10 -18.34
N PHE A 339 7.54 -13.19 -18.45
CA PHE A 339 6.15 -13.25 -18.97
C PHE A 339 5.92 -12.58 -20.33
N GLY A 340 6.99 -12.46 -21.14
CA GLY A 340 6.90 -11.90 -22.49
C GLY A 340 6.80 -10.38 -22.55
N GLU A 341 7.19 -9.67 -21.48
CA GLU A 341 7.30 -8.22 -21.50
C GLU A 341 8.34 -7.76 -22.53
N PRO A 342 8.07 -6.69 -23.29
CA PRO A 342 9.07 -6.11 -24.18
C PRO A 342 9.99 -5.14 -23.40
N GLY A 343 11.26 -5.12 -23.72
CA GLY A 343 12.21 -4.13 -23.18
C GLY A 343 13.16 -4.70 -22.14
N PRO A 344 13.98 -3.82 -21.52
CA PRO A 344 14.83 -4.18 -20.40
C PRO A 344 13.99 -4.42 -19.14
N PRO A 345 14.50 -5.20 -18.16
CA PRO A 345 13.78 -5.46 -16.93
C PRO A 345 13.54 -4.17 -16.13
N ASP A 346 12.32 -3.99 -15.63
CA ASP A 346 11.89 -2.86 -14.80
C ASP A 346 11.68 -3.33 -13.35
N VAL A 347 12.43 -2.76 -12.40
CA VAL A 347 12.35 -3.10 -10.98
C VAL A 347 10.98 -2.76 -10.39
N MET A 348 10.25 -1.81 -10.99
CA MET A 348 8.91 -1.40 -10.58
C MET A 348 7.82 -2.31 -11.13
N ASP A 349 8.11 -3.10 -12.17
CA ASP A 349 7.16 -4.04 -12.75
C ASP A 349 7.15 -5.35 -11.94
N PRO A 350 6.01 -5.73 -11.34
CA PRO A 350 5.91 -7.00 -10.61
C PRO A 350 6.15 -8.24 -11.49
N TYR A 351 5.88 -8.16 -12.80
CA TYR A 351 6.14 -9.26 -13.73
C TYR A 351 7.62 -9.52 -13.95
N ASP A 352 8.47 -8.54 -13.68
CA ASP A 352 9.92 -8.67 -13.72
C ASP A 352 10.50 -8.89 -12.32
N ALA A 353 10.03 -8.13 -11.32
CA ALA A 353 10.58 -8.16 -9.97
C ALA A 353 10.36 -9.50 -9.26
N VAL A 354 9.16 -10.09 -9.34
CA VAL A 354 8.85 -11.35 -8.65
C VAL A 354 9.63 -12.54 -9.25
N PRO A 355 9.70 -12.72 -10.59
CA PRO A 355 10.57 -13.72 -11.19
C PRO A 355 12.05 -13.53 -10.87
N SER A 356 12.52 -12.28 -10.86
CA SER A 356 13.91 -11.97 -10.50
C SER A 356 14.23 -12.37 -9.06
N ALA A 357 13.31 -12.13 -8.12
CA ALA A 357 13.44 -12.59 -6.73
C ALA A 357 13.47 -14.12 -6.63
N ALA A 358 12.60 -14.82 -7.38
CA ALA A 358 12.61 -16.27 -7.43
C ALA A 358 13.94 -16.81 -7.94
N ARG A 359 14.52 -16.20 -8.99
CA ARG A 359 15.81 -16.57 -9.56
C ARG A 359 16.95 -16.36 -8.56
N LEU A 360 17.00 -15.21 -7.88
CA LEU A 360 18.00 -14.92 -6.85
C LEU A 360 17.95 -15.95 -5.73
N LEU A 361 16.75 -16.20 -5.18
CA LEU A 361 16.55 -17.18 -4.12
C LEU A 361 16.95 -18.59 -4.55
N CYS A 362 16.66 -18.96 -5.80
CA CYS A 362 17.05 -20.27 -6.35
C CYS A 362 18.55 -20.43 -6.42
N ALA A 363 19.25 -19.42 -6.91
CA ALA A 363 20.72 -19.42 -6.96
C ALA A 363 21.35 -19.50 -5.56
N ALA A 364 20.68 -18.94 -4.55
CA ALA A 364 21.08 -19.05 -3.16
C ALA A 364 20.66 -20.37 -2.47
N GLY A 365 20.00 -21.31 -3.19
CA GLY A 365 19.69 -22.65 -2.70
C GLY A 365 18.25 -22.87 -2.23
N ALA A 366 17.31 -21.95 -2.47
CA ALA A 366 15.92 -22.05 -2.02
C ALA A 366 15.13 -23.23 -2.64
N GLY A 367 15.62 -23.84 -3.71
CA GLY A 367 15.00 -25.02 -4.32
C GLY A 367 15.00 -26.27 -3.45
N THR A 368 15.64 -26.24 -2.29
CA THR A 368 15.67 -27.35 -1.34
C THR A 368 15.27 -26.89 0.08
N PRO A 369 14.60 -27.72 0.86
CA PRO A 369 14.25 -27.35 2.25
C PRO A 369 15.46 -27.00 3.13
N ALA A 370 16.59 -27.67 2.91
CA ALA A 370 17.84 -27.43 3.67
C ALA A 370 18.49 -26.09 3.29
N GLY A 371 18.42 -25.68 2.03
CA GLY A 371 19.02 -24.43 1.53
C GLY A 371 18.13 -23.20 1.76
N LEU A 372 16.83 -23.38 1.96
CA LEU A 372 15.86 -22.29 2.05
C LEU A 372 16.18 -21.24 3.10
N PRO A 373 16.52 -21.57 4.38
CA PRO A 373 16.86 -20.56 5.36
C PRO A 373 18.06 -19.69 4.97
N ASN A 374 19.08 -20.32 4.37
CA ASN A 374 20.28 -19.61 3.90
C ASN A 374 19.98 -18.72 2.69
N ALA A 375 19.09 -19.15 1.79
CA ALA A 375 18.66 -18.35 0.67
C ALA A 375 17.88 -17.09 1.12
N ILE A 376 16.98 -17.22 2.10
CA ILE A 376 16.29 -16.08 2.68
C ILE A 376 17.27 -15.16 3.42
N LEU A 377 18.26 -15.72 4.11
CA LEU A 377 19.31 -14.94 4.77
C LEU A 377 20.18 -14.17 3.75
N ALA A 378 20.44 -14.75 2.57
CA ALA A 378 21.14 -14.06 1.50
C ALA A 378 20.32 -12.93 0.86
N TYR A 379 19.00 -13.02 0.88
CA TYR A 379 18.08 -11.99 0.40
C TYR A 379 18.10 -10.76 1.32
N ASN A 380 18.00 -10.99 2.63
CA ASN A 380 18.10 -9.96 3.66
C ASN A 380 18.94 -10.50 4.83
N HIS A 381 20.11 -9.92 5.08
CA HIS A 381 21.16 -10.43 5.98
C HIS A 381 20.78 -10.40 7.48
N ALA A 382 19.53 -10.66 7.83
CA ALA A 382 19.01 -10.65 9.18
C ALA A 382 18.34 -11.97 9.55
N SER A 383 18.78 -12.61 10.65
CA SER A 383 18.21 -13.88 11.12
C SER A 383 16.73 -13.79 11.50
N TRP A 384 16.30 -12.65 12.02
CA TRP A 384 14.90 -12.40 12.34
C TRP A 384 14.00 -12.36 11.07
N TYR A 385 14.54 -11.84 9.95
CA TYR A 385 13.83 -11.82 8.66
C TYR A 385 13.56 -13.24 8.16
N VAL A 386 14.53 -14.14 8.31
CA VAL A 386 14.37 -15.56 7.97
C VAL A 386 13.21 -16.17 8.75
N ALA A 387 13.15 -15.93 10.07
CA ALA A 387 12.08 -16.46 10.92
C ALA A 387 10.71 -15.91 10.51
N GLU A 388 10.63 -14.63 10.20
CA GLU A 388 9.40 -13.96 9.78
C GLU A 388 8.88 -14.48 8.43
N VAL A 389 9.76 -14.55 7.42
CA VAL A 389 9.40 -15.10 6.10
C VAL A 389 8.91 -16.54 6.23
N LEU A 390 9.59 -17.38 7.00
CA LEU A 390 9.19 -18.78 7.18
C LEU A 390 7.86 -18.92 7.92
N ALA A 391 7.62 -18.10 8.96
CA ALA A 391 6.36 -18.10 9.70
C ALA A 391 5.19 -17.69 8.81
N LEU A 392 5.37 -16.61 8.03
CA LEU A 392 4.34 -16.12 7.11
C LEU A 392 4.10 -17.08 5.95
N ALA A 393 5.16 -17.68 5.39
CA ALA A 393 5.05 -18.69 4.35
C ALA A 393 4.25 -19.92 4.83
N GLN A 394 4.49 -20.38 6.07
CA GLN A 394 3.70 -21.46 6.69
C GLN A 394 2.23 -21.05 6.89
N GLN A 395 1.97 -19.80 7.24
CA GLN A 395 0.60 -19.29 7.35
C GLN A 395 -0.08 -19.32 5.99
N TYR A 396 0.55 -18.84 4.94
CA TYR A 396 0.01 -18.90 3.57
C TYR A 396 -0.22 -20.34 3.09
N ALA A 397 0.67 -21.27 3.41
CA ALA A 397 0.48 -22.67 3.08
C ALA A 397 -0.77 -23.27 3.75
N ARG A 398 -1.10 -22.86 4.98
CA ARG A 398 -2.33 -23.32 5.66
C ARG A 398 -3.61 -22.72 5.08
N VAL A 399 -3.52 -21.56 4.44
CA VAL A 399 -4.70 -20.81 3.94
C VAL A 399 -4.98 -21.10 2.49
N TYR A 400 -3.95 -21.29 1.69
CA TYR A 400 -4.04 -21.36 0.22
C TYR A 400 -3.41 -22.64 -0.37
N GLY A 401 -2.83 -23.49 0.47
CA GLY A 401 -2.21 -24.77 0.10
C GLY A 401 -3.16 -25.92 -0.09
#